data_8b07a87808850b574b1b8394dae18fde
#
_entry.id   8b07a87808850b574b1b8394dae18fde
#
_cell.length_a   1.000
_cell.length_b   1.000
_cell.length_c   1.000
_cell.angle_alpha   90.00
_cell.angle_beta   90.00
_cell.angle_gamma   90.00
#
_symmetry.space_group_name_H-M   'P 1'
#
loop_
_entity.id
_entity.type
_entity.pdbx_description
1 polymer ?
#
loop_
_entity_poly.entity_id
_entity_poly.type
_entity_poly.pdbx_seq_one_letter_code
_entity_poly.pdbx_strand_id
1 'polypeptide(L)'
;MPVMDGFEVLTHMAQTHMIEDIPVIMISSENSPDTMRRAYEMGVVDYISRPFDARVVYRRVLNTIKFYAKQRHLVTLITNQVYEKEKNNRMMISILSQIVEFRNGESGQHVLNINILTGLLLESLVQKTDKYHLNGSDRLLIITASALHDIGKIGISDRILNKAGKLTEEEFEVIKRHPIIGASILKNLALHQDEPIVKVAYEICRWHHERYDGGGYPDGLKGEQIPISAQIVSLADVYDALVSDCIY
;
A
#
# COMPACT_ATOMS: atom_id res chain seq x y z
N MET A 1 9.58 26.02 -40.93
CA MET A 1 10.04 26.73 -39.71
C MET A 1 11.55 26.87 -39.82
N PRO A 2 12.18 27.97 -39.43
CA PRO A 2 13.58 28.23 -39.79
C PRO A 2 14.63 27.42 -39.04
N VAL A 3 14.28 26.72 -37.95
CA VAL A 3 15.24 26.00 -37.10
C VAL A 3 14.85 24.54 -36.87
N MET A 4 13.56 24.21 -36.85
CA MET A 4 13.04 22.88 -36.58
C MET A 4 11.73 22.67 -37.34
N ASP A 5 11.57 21.53 -38.01
CA ASP A 5 10.31 21.21 -38.69
C ASP A 5 9.30 20.54 -37.73
N GLY A 6 8.06 20.32 -38.25
CA GLY A 6 7.00 19.74 -37.39
C GLY A 6 7.28 18.31 -36.93
N PHE A 7 7.99 17.51 -37.74
CA PHE A 7 8.37 16.15 -37.35
C PHE A 7 9.52 16.10 -36.34
N GLU A 8 10.46 17.05 -36.46
CA GLU A 8 11.53 17.20 -35.45
C GLU A 8 10.96 17.62 -34.11
N VAL A 9 9.94 18.49 -34.07
CA VAL A 9 9.19 18.83 -32.84
C VAL A 9 8.53 17.58 -32.24
N LEU A 10 7.84 16.77 -33.06
CA LEU A 10 7.22 15.53 -32.60
C LEU A 10 8.25 14.55 -32.06
N THR A 11 9.41 14.41 -32.70
CA THR A 11 10.52 13.59 -32.26
C THR A 11 11.00 14.04 -30.86
N HIS A 12 11.17 15.32 -30.66
CA HIS A 12 11.57 15.89 -29.37
C HIS A 12 10.51 15.65 -28.30
N MET A 13 9.23 15.87 -28.62
CA MET A 13 8.12 15.61 -27.70
C MET A 13 8.01 14.13 -27.31
N ALA A 14 8.28 13.22 -28.26
CA ALA A 14 8.32 11.78 -27.96
C ALA A 14 9.49 11.40 -27.05
N GLN A 15 10.70 11.92 -27.30
CA GLN A 15 11.88 11.70 -26.46
C GLN A 15 11.72 12.21 -25.02
N THR A 16 10.94 13.26 -24.84
CA THR A 16 10.65 13.88 -23.54
C THR A 16 9.35 13.39 -22.90
N HIS A 17 8.68 12.39 -23.48
CA HIS A 17 7.37 11.88 -23.09
C HIS A 17 6.24 12.91 -23.05
N MET A 18 6.45 14.11 -23.56
CA MET A 18 5.43 15.18 -23.58
C MET A 18 4.22 14.84 -24.46
N ILE A 19 4.42 14.02 -25.50
CA ILE A 19 3.35 13.65 -26.45
C ILE A 19 2.29 12.74 -25.81
N GLU A 20 2.63 12.05 -24.72
CA GLU A 20 1.71 11.19 -23.96
C GLU A 20 0.68 12.04 -23.18
N ASP A 21 1.10 13.22 -22.73
CA ASP A 21 0.29 14.10 -21.87
C ASP A 21 -0.37 15.27 -22.63
N ILE A 22 0.22 15.67 -23.76
CA ILE A 22 -0.20 16.86 -24.50
C ILE A 22 -0.72 16.46 -25.87
N PRO A 23 -2.03 16.65 -26.18
CA PRO A 23 -2.56 16.35 -27.48
C PRO A 23 -1.97 17.28 -28.54
N VAL A 24 -1.45 16.72 -29.62
CA VAL A 24 -0.85 17.45 -30.72
C VAL A 24 -1.74 17.36 -31.95
N ILE A 25 -2.06 18.50 -32.57
CA ILE A 25 -2.75 18.59 -33.85
C ILE A 25 -1.76 19.16 -34.86
N MET A 26 -1.46 18.41 -35.91
CA MET A 26 -0.58 18.88 -37.00
C MET A 26 -1.38 19.56 -38.10
N ILE A 27 -0.92 20.74 -38.54
CA ILE A 27 -1.51 21.46 -39.66
C ILE A 27 -0.45 21.61 -40.75
N SER A 28 -0.67 21.01 -41.92
CA SER A 28 0.31 21.01 -43.01
C SER A 28 -0.34 21.25 -44.39
N SER A 29 0.45 21.73 -45.32
CA SER A 29 0.08 21.77 -46.74
C SER A 29 0.42 20.48 -47.49
N GLU A 30 1.18 19.60 -46.89
CA GLU A 30 1.53 18.28 -47.43
C GLU A 30 0.40 17.29 -47.15
N ASN A 31 -0.13 16.69 -48.21
CA ASN A 31 -1.33 15.83 -48.14
C ASN A 31 -1.02 14.39 -48.57
N SER A 32 0.25 13.97 -48.59
CA SER A 32 0.57 12.60 -48.95
C SER A 32 0.09 11.61 -47.87
N PRO A 33 -0.47 10.46 -48.26
CA PRO A 33 -0.91 9.45 -47.30
C PRO A 33 0.22 8.96 -46.36
N ASP A 34 1.47 8.95 -46.85
CA ASP A 34 2.63 8.53 -46.09
C ASP A 34 3.01 9.55 -45.02
N THR A 35 2.95 10.84 -45.31
CA THR A 35 3.18 11.92 -44.34
C THR A 35 2.12 11.90 -43.22
N MET A 36 0.85 11.72 -43.60
CA MET A 36 -0.23 11.60 -42.60
C MET A 36 -0.04 10.37 -41.71
N ARG A 37 0.26 9.20 -42.28
CA ARG A 37 0.53 7.96 -41.54
C ARG A 37 1.68 8.16 -40.53
N ARG A 38 2.79 8.71 -41.02
CA ARG A 38 3.96 9.02 -40.18
C ARG A 38 3.60 9.93 -39.00
N ALA A 39 2.79 10.97 -39.23
CA ALA A 39 2.36 11.87 -38.16
C ALA A 39 1.55 11.13 -37.08
N TYR A 40 0.58 10.29 -37.48
CA TYR A 40 -0.20 9.49 -36.53
C TYR A 40 0.64 8.44 -35.80
N GLU A 41 1.58 7.79 -36.48
CA GLU A 41 2.53 6.84 -35.84
C GLU A 41 3.43 7.52 -34.79
N MET A 42 3.70 8.82 -34.95
CA MET A 42 4.44 9.63 -33.97
C MET A 42 3.55 10.20 -32.85
N GLY A 43 2.26 9.85 -32.78
CA GLY A 43 1.37 10.22 -31.69
C GLY A 43 0.56 11.49 -31.88
N VAL A 44 0.49 12.03 -33.12
CA VAL A 44 -0.41 13.16 -33.44
C VAL A 44 -1.86 12.72 -33.32
N VAL A 45 -2.66 13.49 -32.60
CA VAL A 45 -4.08 13.18 -32.33
C VAL A 45 -4.95 13.49 -33.56
N ASP A 46 -4.59 14.53 -34.32
CA ASP A 46 -5.32 14.90 -35.52
C ASP A 46 -4.39 15.58 -36.53
N TYR A 47 -4.67 15.37 -37.81
CA TYR A 47 -3.94 15.96 -38.93
C TYR A 47 -4.89 16.81 -39.79
N ILE A 48 -4.55 18.06 -40.02
CA ILE A 48 -5.37 19.02 -40.76
C ILE A 48 -4.61 19.51 -42.01
N SER A 49 -5.15 19.21 -43.19
CA SER A 49 -4.57 19.61 -44.44
C SER A 49 -4.98 21.05 -44.83
N ARG A 50 -4.06 21.78 -45.45
CA ARG A 50 -4.36 23.08 -46.05
C ARG A 50 -4.76 22.91 -47.52
N PRO A 51 -5.72 23.73 -48.04
CA PRO A 51 -6.52 24.75 -47.36
C PRO A 51 -7.58 24.13 -46.42
N PHE A 52 -7.90 24.77 -45.29
CA PHE A 52 -8.88 24.30 -44.34
C PHE A 52 -9.99 25.33 -44.07
N ASP A 53 -11.17 24.86 -43.64
CA ASP A 53 -12.22 25.69 -43.09
C ASP A 53 -11.92 25.99 -41.60
N ALA A 54 -11.83 27.25 -41.24
CA ALA A 54 -11.53 27.69 -39.88
C ALA A 54 -12.57 27.21 -38.86
N ARG A 55 -13.84 27.07 -39.25
CA ARG A 55 -14.92 26.57 -38.36
C ARG A 55 -14.72 25.09 -38.06
N VAL A 56 -14.28 24.30 -39.03
CA VAL A 56 -14.01 22.88 -38.88
C VAL A 56 -12.80 22.69 -37.95
N VAL A 57 -11.71 23.45 -38.18
CA VAL A 57 -10.52 23.42 -37.30
C VAL A 57 -10.89 23.77 -35.86
N TYR A 58 -11.63 24.85 -35.68
CA TYR A 58 -12.09 25.27 -34.35
C TYR A 58 -12.86 24.14 -33.61
N ARG A 59 -13.78 23.46 -34.34
CA ARG A 59 -14.53 22.34 -33.75
C ARG A 59 -13.65 21.15 -33.40
N ARG A 60 -12.69 20.79 -34.25
CA ARG A 60 -11.74 19.70 -33.99
C ARG A 60 -10.91 20.00 -32.72
N VAL A 61 -10.32 21.19 -32.66
CA VAL A 61 -9.55 21.63 -31.47
C VAL A 61 -10.40 21.61 -30.22
N LEU A 62 -11.62 22.15 -30.25
CA LEU A 62 -12.52 22.11 -29.10
C LEU A 62 -12.88 20.69 -28.66
N ASN A 63 -13.12 19.78 -29.60
CA ASN A 63 -13.44 18.39 -29.28
C ASN A 63 -12.24 17.69 -28.66
N THR A 64 -11.05 17.92 -29.17
CA THR A 64 -9.79 17.40 -28.60
C THR A 64 -9.60 17.91 -27.18
N ILE A 65 -9.70 19.22 -26.95
CA ILE A 65 -9.59 19.81 -25.60
C ILE A 65 -10.62 19.20 -24.64
N LYS A 66 -11.89 19.09 -25.04
CA LYS A 66 -12.95 18.51 -24.20
C LYS A 66 -12.68 17.04 -23.88
N PHE A 67 -12.22 16.26 -24.85
CA PHE A 67 -11.92 14.85 -24.67
C PHE A 67 -10.78 14.65 -23.64
N TYR A 68 -9.67 15.35 -23.83
CA TYR A 68 -8.52 15.26 -22.93
C TYR A 68 -8.81 15.83 -21.52
N ALA A 69 -9.57 16.93 -21.44
CA ALA A 69 -10.02 17.46 -20.15
C ALA A 69 -10.88 16.45 -19.39
N LYS A 70 -11.80 15.76 -20.08
CA LYS A 70 -12.61 14.70 -19.48
C LYS A 70 -11.77 13.49 -19.03
N GLN A 71 -10.81 13.09 -19.85
CA GLN A 71 -9.89 11.99 -19.54
C GLN A 71 -9.06 12.30 -18.27
N ARG A 72 -8.44 13.49 -18.20
CA ARG A 72 -7.70 13.94 -17.00
C ARG A 72 -8.59 13.97 -15.76
N HIS A 73 -9.82 14.48 -15.90
CA HIS A 73 -10.77 14.51 -14.81
C HIS A 73 -11.10 13.10 -14.30
N LEU A 74 -11.33 12.13 -15.20
CA LEU A 74 -11.57 10.74 -14.84
C LEU A 74 -10.38 10.10 -14.12
N VAL A 75 -9.16 10.32 -14.60
CA VAL A 75 -7.93 9.83 -13.95
C VAL A 75 -7.84 10.40 -12.53
N THR A 76 -8.06 11.70 -12.36
CA THR A 76 -8.04 12.33 -11.03
C THR A 76 -9.10 11.74 -10.10
N LEU A 77 -10.32 11.53 -10.60
CA LEU A 77 -11.40 10.91 -9.81
C LEU A 77 -11.04 9.48 -9.37
N ILE A 78 -10.51 8.67 -10.29
CA ILE A 78 -10.10 7.29 -9.98
C ILE A 78 -8.99 7.29 -8.94
N THR A 79 -7.96 8.12 -9.11
CA THR A 79 -6.84 8.22 -8.16
C THR A 79 -7.34 8.61 -6.77
N ASN A 80 -8.22 9.61 -6.69
CA ASN A 80 -8.81 10.02 -5.42
C ASN A 80 -9.66 8.92 -4.79
N GLN A 81 -10.47 8.20 -5.57
CA GLN A 81 -11.29 7.09 -5.06
C GLN A 81 -10.43 5.94 -4.52
N VAL A 82 -9.34 5.58 -5.22
CA VAL A 82 -8.40 4.56 -4.76
C VAL A 82 -7.77 5.00 -3.43
N TYR A 83 -7.29 6.23 -3.35
CA TYR A 83 -6.70 6.77 -2.12
C TYR A 83 -7.69 6.75 -0.93
N GLU A 84 -8.91 7.24 -1.12
CA GLU A 84 -9.94 7.24 -0.06
C GLU A 84 -10.33 5.82 0.36
N LYS A 85 -10.41 4.88 -0.60
CA LYS A 85 -10.69 3.46 -0.30
C LYS A 85 -9.59 2.84 0.57
N GLU A 86 -8.32 3.08 0.23
CA GLU A 86 -7.19 2.56 1.01
C GLU A 86 -7.14 3.18 2.41
N LYS A 87 -7.38 4.48 2.53
CA LYS A 87 -7.47 5.19 3.81
C LYS A 87 -8.58 4.62 4.68
N ASN A 88 -9.76 4.40 4.12
CA ASN A 88 -10.89 3.83 4.83
C ASN A 88 -10.62 2.39 5.29
N ASN A 89 -10.00 1.57 4.45
CA ASN A 89 -9.62 0.20 4.82
C ASN A 89 -8.65 0.19 6.01
N ARG A 90 -7.61 1.02 5.99
CA ARG A 90 -6.66 1.16 7.10
C ARG A 90 -7.34 1.62 8.38
N MET A 91 -8.21 2.60 8.28
CA MET A 91 -9.00 3.09 9.43
C MET A 91 -9.88 1.99 10.02
N MET A 92 -10.56 1.19 9.19
CA MET A 92 -11.39 0.07 9.67
C MET A 92 -10.55 -1.00 10.38
N ILE A 93 -9.40 -1.36 9.83
CA ILE A 93 -8.47 -2.31 10.46
C ILE A 93 -8.02 -1.77 11.84
N SER A 94 -7.61 -0.50 11.90
CA SER A 94 -7.20 0.14 13.16
C SER A 94 -8.32 0.15 14.19
N ILE A 95 -9.56 0.48 13.79
CA ILE A 95 -10.72 0.47 14.70
C ILE A 95 -10.98 -0.94 15.23
N LEU A 96 -10.96 -1.97 14.37
CA LEU A 96 -11.16 -3.36 14.81
C LEU A 96 -10.09 -3.79 15.81
N SER A 97 -8.83 -3.46 15.57
CA SER A 97 -7.74 -3.77 16.50
C SER A 97 -7.89 -3.03 17.82
N GLN A 98 -8.23 -1.75 17.80
CA GLN A 98 -8.48 -0.97 19.01
C GLN A 98 -9.66 -1.51 19.83
N ILE A 99 -10.71 -2.05 19.20
CA ILE A 99 -11.82 -2.70 19.91
C ILE A 99 -11.33 -3.95 20.66
N VAL A 100 -10.42 -4.73 20.05
CA VAL A 100 -9.86 -5.91 20.72
C VAL A 100 -8.99 -5.51 21.91
N GLU A 101 -8.14 -4.49 21.75
CA GLU A 101 -7.28 -3.99 22.83
C GLU A 101 -8.08 -3.31 23.95
N PHE A 102 -9.14 -2.59 23.62
CA PHE A 102 -10.02 -2.00 24.63
C PHE A 102 -10.56 -3.04 25.63
N ARG A 103 -10.79 -4.30 25.18
CA ARG A 103 -11.16 -5.39 26.08
C ARG A 103 -10.09 -5.73 27.11
N ASN A 104 -8.82 -5.45 26.80
CA ASN A 104 -7.68 -5.76 27.65
C ASN A 104 -7.37 -4.61 28.63
N GLY A 105 -8.18 -3.56 28.65
CA GLY A 105 -7.89 -2.35 29.42
C GLY A 105 -6.75 -1.51 28.84
N GLU A 106 -6.21 -1.88 27.68
CA GLU A 106 -5.17 -1.14 26.99
C GLU A 106 -5.78 0.07 26.24
N SER A 107 -5.03 1.15 26.18
CA SER A 107 -5.44 2.30 25.37
C SER A 107 -5.18 2.00 23.90
N GLY A 108 -6.10 2.33 23.00
CA GLY A 108 -5.88 2.19 21.56
C GLY A 108 -4.64 2.92 21.01
N GLN A 109 -3.88 3.58 21.88
CA GLN A 109 -2.61 4.22 21.57
C GLN A 109 -1.53 3.21 21.20
N HIS A 110 -1.55 2.01 21.80
CA HIS A 110 -0.61 0.93 21.47
C HIS A 110 -0.66 0.56 19.98
N VAL A 111 -1.85 0.31 19.42
CA VAL A 111 -2.01 0.01 17.97
C VAL A 111 -1.41 1.11 17.09
N LEU A 112 -1.63 2.38 17.46
CA LEU A 112 -1.10 3.52 16.70
C LEU A 112 0.43 3.57 16.79
N ASN A 113 0.99 3.35 17.97
CA ASN A 113 2.43 3.32 18.19
C ASN A 113 3.08 2.19 17.39
N ILE A 114 2.51 0.98 17.41
CA ILE A 114 3.01 -0.16 16.62
C ILE A 114 3.03 0.17 15.13
N ASN A 115 1.97 0.77 14.58
CA ASN A 115 1.94 1.18 13.18
C ASN A 115 3.06 2.18 12.85
N ILE A 116 3.26 3.20 13.70
CA ILE A 116 4.29 4.23 13.49
C ILE A 116 5.69 3.62 13.59
N LEU A 117 5.95 2.84 14.64
CA LEU A 117 7.25 2.19 14.86
C LEU A 117 7.58 1.21 13.74
N THR A 118 6.61 0.39 13.31
CA THR A 118 6.76 -0.52 12.17
C THR A 118 7.16 0.26 10.91
N GLY A 119 6.53 1.40 10.64
CA GLY A 119 6.86 2.25 9.51
C GLY A 119 8.29 2.79 9.57
N LEU A 120 8.70 3.33 10.71
CA LEU A 120 10.04 3.87 10.92
C LEU A 120 11.13 2.78 10.81
N LEU A 121 10.87 1.59 11.38
CA LEU A 121 11.79 0.46 11.30
C LEU A 121 11.94 -0.04 9.86
N LEU A 122 10.86 -0.16 9.10
CA LEU A 122 10.89 -0.55 7.68
C LEU A 122 11.62 0.46 6.82
N GLU A 123 11.40 1.76 7.05
CA GLU A 123 12.10 2.82 6.33
C GLU A 123 13.61 2.79 6.61
N SER A 124 14.01 2.63 7.88
CA SER A 124 15.40 2.46 8.25
C SER A 124 16.02 1.18 7.67
N LEU A 125 15.27 0.08 7.61
CA LEU A 125 15.75 -1.20 7.07
C LEU A 125 16.10 -1.09 5.59
N VAL A 126 15.20 -0.54 4.76
CA VAL A 126 15.43 -0.44 3.31
C VAL A 126 16.54 0.54 2.93
N GLN A 127 16.84 1.51 3.81
CA GLN A 127 18.01 2.40 3.63
C GLN A 127 19.34 1.68 3.91
N LYS A 128 19.32 0.62 4.71
CA LYS A 128 20.53 -0.10 5.13
C LYS A 128 20.80 -1.37 4.33
N THR A 129 19.78 -1.99 3.76
CA THR A 129 19.91 -3.27 3.05
C THR A 129 18.80 -3.50 2.05
N ASP A 130 19.15 -4.08 0.91
CA ASP A 130 18.21 -4.56 -0.12
C ASP A 130 17.83 -6.04 0.05
N LYS A 131 18.34 -6.70 1.09
CA LYS A 131 18.21 -8.16 1.30
C LYS A 131 16.76 -8.66 1.17
N TYR A 132 15.79 -7.88 1.61
CA TYR A 132 14.39 -8.29 1.70
C TYR A 132 13.53 -7.82 0.51
N HIS A 133 14.09 -7.05 -0.42
CA HIS A 133 13.43 -6.54 -1.64
C HIS A 133 12.04 -5.90 -1.39
N LEU A 134 11.88 -5.19 -0.26
CA LEU A 134 10.62 -4.58 0.15
C LEU A 134 10.32 -3.30 -0.64
N ASN A 135 9.39 -3.36 -1.57
CA ASN A 135 8.89 -2.19 -2.27
C ASN A 135 7.93 -1.35 -1.40
N GLY A 136 7.45 -0.21 -1.93
CA GLY A 136 6.55 0.68 -1.20
C GLY A 136 5.22 0.02 -0.80
N SER A 137 4.67 -0.84 -1.67
CA SER A 137 3.42 -1.56 -1.41
C SER A 137 3.59 -2.63 -0.33
N ASP A 138 4.72 -3.35 -0.34
CA ASP A 138 5.02 -4.36 0.68
C ASP A 138 5.14 -3.72 2.07
N ARG A 139 5.84 -2.58 2.15
CA ARG A 139 5.98 -1.83 3.41
C ARG A 139 4.63 -1.34 3.93
N LEU A 140 3.78 -0.81 3.05
CA LEU A 140 2.45 -0.36 3.42
C LEU A 140 1.57 -1.51 3.92
N LEU A 141 1.67 -2.69 3.29
CA LEU A 141 0.99 -3.91 3.73
C LEU A 141 1.43 -4.32 5.13
N ILE A 142 2.73 -4.37 5.42
CA ILE A 142 3.26 -4.73 6.73
C ILE A 142 2.79 -3.72 7.79
N ILE A 143 2.88 -2.41 7.52
CA ILE A 143 2.39 -1.36 8.42
C ILE A 143 0.90 -1.53 8.72
N THR A 144 0.09 -1.78 7.69
CA THR A 144 -1.35 -1.95 7.88
C THR A 144 -1.68 -3.22 8.66
N ALA A 145 -0.99 -4.32 8.34
CA ALA A 145 -1.19 -5.62 8.98
C ALA A 145 -0.69 -5.66 10.43
N SER A 146 0.29 -4.81 10.80
CA SER A 146 0.84 -4.77 12.16
C SER A 146 -0.22 -4.46 13.22
N ALA A 147 -1.26 -3.71 12.87
CA ALA A 147 -2.40 -3.47 13.75
C ALA A 147 -3.11 -4.76 14.21
N LEU A 148 -3.03 -5.84 13.43
CA LEU A 148 -3.73 -7.10 13.69
C LEU A 148 -2.90 -8.12 14.51
N HIS A 149 -1.69 -7.77 14.96
CA HIS A 149 -0.79 -8.73 15.64
C HIS A 149 -1.49 -9.42 16.81
N ASP A 150 -2.29 -8.71 17.56
CA ASP A 150 -2.97 -9.14 18.77
C ASP A 150 -4.46 -9.48 18.61
N ILE A 151 -4.97 -9.58 17.36
CA ILE A 151 -6.39 -9.89 17.10
C ILE A 151 -6.86 -11.17 17.78
N GLY A 152 -5.97 -12.11 18.04
CA GLY A 152 -6.26 -13.38 18.71
C GLY A 152 -6.57 -13.24 20.19
N LYS A 153 -6.28 -12.13 20.85
CA LYS A 153 -6.70 -11.82 22.21
C LYS A 153 -8.23 -11.88 22.37
N ILE A 154 -8.98 -11.75 21.26
CA ILE A 154 -10.45 -11.93 21.27
C ILE A 154 -10.89 -13.31 21.77
N GLY A 155 -10.06 -14.32 21.62
CA GLY A 155 -10.33 -15.70 22.07
C GLY A 155 -9.85 -15.99 23.51
N ILE A 156 -9.27 -15.02 24.20
CA ILE A 156 -8.81 -15.17 25.58
C ILE A 156 -9.88 -14.64 26.54
N SER A 157 -10.04 -15.34 27.69
CA SER A 157 -11.02 -14.92 28.70
C SER A 157 -10.64 -13.60 29.36
N ASP A 158 -11.61 -12.70 29.55
CA ASP A 158 -11.43 -11.42 30.24
C ASP A 158 -10.89 -11.57 31.67
N ARG A 159 -11.20 -12.70 32.34
CA ARG A 159 -10.66 -13.02 33.69
C ARG A 159 -9.14 -13.13 33.72
N ILE A 160 -8.55 -13.58 32.61
CA ILE A 160 -7.09 -13.72 32.46
C ILE A 160 -6.50 -12.41 31.94
N LEU A 161 -7.08 -11.85 30.87
CA LEU A 161 -6.60 -10.61 30.24
C LEU A 161 -6.58 -9.44 31.24
N ASN A 162 -7.65 -9.29 32.03
CA ASN A 162 -7.82 -8.16 32.96
C ASN A 162 -7.51 -8.52 34.42
N LYS A 163 -6.68 -9.54 34.63
CA LYS A 163 -6.34 -9.96 35.99
C LYS A 163 -5.50 -8.90 36.68
N ALA A 164 -5.97 -8.46 37.86
CA ALA A 164 -5.19 -7.58 38.70
C ALA A 164 -4.02 -8.37 39.34
N GLY A 165 -2.79 -8.04 38.95
CA GLY A 165 -1.57 -8.66 39.47
C GLY A 165 -0.94 -9.69 38.53
N LYS A 166 0.05 -10.44 39.06
CA LYS A 166 0.82 -11.37 38.22
C LYS A 166 -0.01 -12.59 37.79
N LEU A 167 0.17 -12.98 36.55
CA LEU A 167 -0.39 -14.22 36.00
C LEU A 167 0.30 -15.46 36.63
N THR A 168 -0.45 -16.53 36.78
CA THR A 168 0.17 -17.86 37.05
C THR A 168 0.80 -18.40 35.77
N GLU A 169 1.62 -19.45 35.89
CA GLU A 169 2.22 -20.09 34.71
C GLU A 169 1.14 -20.64 33.77
N GLU A 170 0.08 -21.25 34.33
CA GLU A 170 -1.04 -21.78 33.54
C GLU A 170 -1.82 -20.66 32.82
N GLU A 171 -2.05 -19.53 33.47
CA GLU A 171 -2.71 -18.37 32.88
C GLU A 171 -1.85 -17.74 31.77
N PHE A 172 -0.53 -17.68 31.98
CA PHE A 172 0.40 -17.21 30.96
C PHE A 172 0.42 -18.11 29.72
N GLU A 173 0.38 -19.45 29.93
CA GLU A 173 0.26 -20.41 28.81
C GLU A 173 -1.06 -20.22 28.02
N VAL A 174 -2.15 -19.79 28.68
CA VAL A 174 -3.39 -19.44 27.97
C VAL A 174 -3.20 -18.19 27.12
N ILE A 175 -2.53 -17.15 27.63
CA ILE A 175 -2.25 -15.93 26.86
C ILE A 175 -1.36 -16.24 25.65
N LYS A 176 -0.35 -17.07 25.80
CA LYS A 176 0.53 -17.49 24.67
C LYS A 176 -0.22 -18.15 23.51
N ARG A 177 -1.49 -18.45 23.65
CA ARG A 177 -2.31 -19.01 22.57
C ARG A 177 -2.87 -17.95 21.61
N HIS A 178 -2.84 -16.65 21.97
CA HIS A 178 -3.41 -15.61 21.09
C HIS A 178 -2.78 -15.59 19.69
N PRO A 179 -1.47 -15.81 19.45
CA PRO A 179 -0.92 -15.87 18.11
C PRO A 179 -1.54 -16.99 17.27
N ILE A 180 -1.76 -18.16 17.90
CA ILE A 180 -2.39 -19.31 17.24
C ILE A 180 -3.86 -19.02 16.93
N ILE A 181 -4.58 -18.41 17.88
CA ILE A 181 -6.01 -18.06 17.72
C ILE A 181 -6.17 -17.04 16.61
N GLY A 182 -5.39 -15.96 16.61
CA GLY A 182 -5.45 -14.94 15.58
C GLY A 182 -5.07 -15.45 14.20
N ALA A 183 -4.01 -16.24 14.11
CA ALA A 183 -3.64 -16.92 12.86
C ALA A 183 -4.76 -17.84 12.36
N SER A 184 -5.46 -18.56 13.26
CA SER A 184 -6.60 -19.39 12.92
C SER A 184 -7.79 -18.56 12.40
N ILE A 185 -8.10 -17.42 13.03
CA ILE A 185 -9.14 -16.49 12.57
C ILE A 185 -8.84 -16.04 11.13
N LEU A 186 -7.62 -15.57 10.86
CA LEU A 186 -7.21 -15.10 9.55
C LEU A 186 -7.21 -16.21 8.48
N LYS A 187 -6.77 -17.43 8.87
CA LYS A 187 -6.79 -18.59 7.97
C LYS A 187 -8.21 -19.04 7.61
N ASN A 188 -9.18 -18.83 8.48
CA ASN A 188 -10.57 -19.23 8.25
C ASN A 188 -11.41 -18.20 7.46
N LEU A 189 -10.81 -17.10 7.00
CA LEU A 189 -11.45 -16.14 6.09
C LEU A 189 -11.54 -16.73 4.67
N ALA A 190 -12.43 -17.69 4.47
CA ALA A 190 -12.50 -18.56 3.28
C ALA A 190 -12.52 -17.81 1.93
N LEU A 191 -13.10 -16.60 1.87
CA LEU A 191 -13.19 -15.79 0.66
C LEU A 191 -11.96 -14.88 0.43
N HIS A 192 -11.04 -14.77 1.40
CA HIS A 192 -9.97 -13.77 1.39
C HIS A 192 -8.58 -14.33 1.72
N GLN A 193 -8.42 -15.66 1.74
CA GLN A 193 -7.13 -16.29 2.10
C GLN A 193 -5.97 -15.90 1.18
N ASP A 194 -6.28 -15.61 -0.09
CA ASP A 194 -5.28 -15.24 -1.09
C ASP A 194 -4.93 -13.75 -1.10
N GLU A 195 -5.69 -12.93 -0.37
CA GLU A 195 -5.41 -11.50 -0.27
C GLU A 195 -4.06 -11.24 0.41
N PRO A 196 -3.16 -10.42 -0.20
CA PRO A 196 -1.85 -10.17 0.36
C PRO A 196 -1.87 -9.67 1.81
N ILE A 197 -2.85 -8.84 2.16
CA ILE A 197 -2.99 -8.31 3.53
C ILE A 197 -3.28 -9.42 4.55
N VAL A 198 -4.06 -10.44 4.17
CA VAL A 198 -4.40 -11.57 5.06
C VAL A 198 -3.18 -12.46 5.27
N LYS A 199 -2.37 -12.69 4.23
CA LYS A 199 -1.13 -13.48 4.33
C LYS A 199 -0.12 -12.79 5.26
N VAL A 200 0.11 -11.49 5.08
CA VAL A 200 1.04 -10.73 5.93
C VAL A 200 0.51 -10.62 7.37
N ALA A 201 -0.79 -10.38 7.55
CA ALA A 201 -1.40 -10.36 8.88
C ALA A 201 -1.31 -11.71 9.59
N TYR A 202 -1.46 -12.83 8.85
CA TYR A 202 -1.26 -14.18 9.39
C TYR A 202 0.18 -14.37 9.91
N GLU A 203 1.19 -14.00 9.11
CA GLU A 203 2.59 -14.09 9.49
C GLU A 203 2.88 -13.29 10.77
N ILE A 204 2.45 -12.04 10.79
CA ILE A 204 2.63 -11.15 11.93
C ILE A 204 1.92 -11.72 13.16
N CYS A 205 0.64 -12.02 13.04
CA CYS A 205 -0.17 -12.52 14.16
C CYS A 205 0.40 -13.81 14.75
N ARG A 206 0.86 -14.74 13.90
CA ARG A 206 1.37 -16.02 14.36
C ARG A 206 2.76 -15.93 14.99
N TRP A 207 3.65 -15.05 14.47
CA TRP A 207 5.07 -15.11 14.77
C TRP A 207 5.67 -13.84 15.38
N HIS A 208 4.89 -12.85 15.77
CA HIS A 208 5.43 -11.64 16.41
C HIS A 208 6.03 -11.89 17.80
N HIS A 209 5.74 -13.02 18.44
CA HIS A 209 6.38 -13.46 19.69
C HIS A 209 7.49 -14.50 19.49
N GLU A 210 7.84 -14.80 18.23
CA GLU A 210 9.04 -15.58 17.97
C GLU A 210 10.30 -14.75 18.24
N ARG A 211 11.34 -15.42 18.71
CA ARG A 211 12.61 -14.78 19.05
C ARG A 211 13.70 -15.27 18.13
N TYR A 212 14.60 -14.37 17.76
CA TYR A 212 15.70 -14.69 16.84
C TYR A 212 16.58 -15.83 17.33
N ASP A 213 16.68 -16.01 18.67
CA ASP A 213 17.41 -17.10 19.33
C ASP A 213 16.67 -18.46 19.31
N GLY A 214 15.39 -18.48 18.90
CA GLY A 214 14.52 -19.65 18.90
C GLY A 214 13.83 -19.92 20.25
N GLY A 215 13.98 -19.03 21.23
CA GLY A 215 13.30 -19.12 22.53
C GLY A 215 11.90 -18.51 22.56
N GLY A 216 11.33 -18.18 21.39
CA GLY A 216 10.00 -17.61 21.24
C GLY A 216 8.89 -18.66 21.17
N TYR A 217 7.70 -18.21 20.82
CA TYR A 217 6.49 -19.04 20.64
C TYR A 217 5.63 -18.50 19.50
N PRO A 218 4.74 -19.28 18.87
CA PRO A 218 4.29 -20.65 19.25
C PRO A 218 5.09 -21.78 18.62
N ASP A 219 5.88 -21.52 17.54
CA ASP A 219 6.49 -22.58 16.74
C ASP A 219 8.00 -22.77 17.02
N GLY A 220 8.63 -21.87 17.78
CA GLY A 220 10.05 -21.89 18.11
C GLY A 220 10.94 -21.63 16.89
N LEU A 221 10.50 -20.78 15.97
CA LEU A 221 11.26 -20.40 14.77
C LEU A 221 12.54 -19.67 15.17
N LYS A 222 13.60 -19.85 14.38
CA LYS A 222 14.91 -19.27 14.66
C LYS A 222 15.47 -18.49 13.48
N GLY A 223 16.04 -17.34 13.78
CA GLY A 223 16.76 -16.54 12.79
C GLY A 223 15.86 -16.13 11.62
N GLU A 224 16.31 -16.43 10.41
CA GLU A 224 15.61 -16.07 9.17
C GLU A 224 14.39 -16.95 8.83
N GLN A 225 14.09 -17.96 9.65
CA GLN A 225 12.83 -18.70 9.54
C GLN A 225 11.63 -17.82 9.94
N ILE A 226 11.88 -16.79 10.77
CA ILE A 226 10.86 -15.83 11.15
C ILE A 226 10.68 -14.84 9.99
N PRO A 227 9.49 -14.68 9.41
CA PRO A 227 9.24 -13.70 8.35
C PRO A 227 9.65 -12.29 8.79
N ILE A 228 10.20 -11.51 7.87
CA ILE A 228 10.65 -10.13 8.18
C ILE A 228 9.51 -9.26 8.70
N SER A 229 8.28 -9.46 8.21
CA SER A 229 7.06 -8.82 8.69
C SER A 229 6.87 -9.02 10.20
N ALA A 230 7.03 -10.25 10.67
CA ALA A 230 6.90 -10.60 12.09
C ALA A 230 8.09 -10.08 12.91
N GLN A 231 9.33 -10.15 12.40
CA GLN A 231 10.52 -9.63 13.09
C GLN A 231 10.41 -8.14 13.39
N ILE A 232 9.96 -7.35 12.40
CA ILE A 232 9.80 -5.89 12.53
C ILE A 232 8.71 -5.55 13.54
N VAL A 233 7.56 -6.24 13.49
CA VAL A 233 6.46 -5.99 14.42
C VAL A 233 6.82 -6.44 15.83
N SER A 234 7.51 -7.57 15.99
CA SER A 234 8.05 -8.02 17.28
C SER A 234 8.95 -6.96 17.94
N LEU A 235 9.82 -6.33 17.13
CA LEU A 235 10.70 -5.27 17.65
C LEU A 235 9.90 -4.03 18.05
N ALA A 236 8.90 -3.65 17.25
CA ALA A 236 8.03 -2.52 17.54
C ALA A 236 7.23 -2.74 18.83
N ASP A 237 6.65 -3.93 18.99
CA ASP A 237 5.85 -4.34 20.15
C ASP A 237 6.67 -4.32 21.44
N VAL A 238 7.83 -4.99 21.44
CA VAL A 238 8.74 -4.98 22.60
C VAL A 238 9.19 -3.56 22.94
N TYR A 239 9.51 -2.73 21.95
CA TYR A 239 9.93 -1.35 22.21
C TYR A 239 8.79 -0.53 22.82
N ASP A 240 7.57 -0.62 22.30
CA ASP A 240 6.43 0.11 22.85
C ASP A 240 6.12 -0.35 24.28
N ALA A 241 6.16 -1.66 24.55
CA ALA A 241 5.97 -2.21 25.89
C ALA A 241 7.04 -1.72 26.90
N LEU A 242 8.27 -1.45 26.47
CA LEU A 242 9.34 -0.96 27.34
C LEU A 242 9.26 0.55 27.62
N VAL A 243 8.69 1.36 26.71
CA VAL A 243 8.64 2.84 26.82
C VAL A 243 7.28 3.35 27.27
N SER A 244 6.23 2.55 27.15
CA SER A 244 4.89 2.85 27.66
C SER A 244 4.77 2.35 29.10
N ASP A 245 4.03 3.08 29.95
CA ASP A 245 3.67 2.63 31.30
C ASP A 245 2.66 1.45 31.23
N CYS A 246 2.98 0.42 30.45
CA CYS A 246 2.14 -0.77 30.36
C CYS A 246 2.27 -1.60 31.64
N ILE A 247 1.13 -1.90 32.25
CA ILE A 247 1.00 -2.72 33.46
C ILE A 247 1.16 -4.20 33.06
N TYR A 248 2.42 -4.68 32.90
CA TYR A 248 2.75 -6.11 32.83
C TYR A 248 3.89 -6.46 33.78
#